data_4abe26ef29ef82c4ae984243770d7656
#
_entry.id   4abe26ef29ef82c4ae984243770d7656
#
_cell.length_a   1.000
_cell.length_b   1.000
_cell.length_c   1.000
_cell.angle_alpha   90.00
_cell.angle_beta   90.00
_cell.angle_gamma   90.00
#
_symmetry.space_group_name_H-M   'P 1'
#
loop_
_entity.id
_entity.type
_entity.pdbx_description
1 polymer ?
#
loop_
_entity_poly.entity_id
_entity_poly.type
_entity_poly.pdbx_seq_one_letter_code
_entity_poly.pdbx_strand_id
1 'polypeptide(L)'
;MVGRVYHGEATTWNASWATGNCLFQEWPQPKGLGPIAISSNLWDSAAVCGACISITGPFGTHKGIVSDQCASCKADSLDLGPELWKQVSNGQNPGVLPINWEIVPCNFSTPIKFINKDGVSKDWNSVQVAGAEVPIRSLEVMPITNPGSEDIESKSWIRLTKQSNSNNFQPESGKGLRKLANLRVTCDNGKQIITKNVELDRPTNTTDTVGNC
;
A
#
# COMPACT_ATOMS: atom_id res chain seq x y z
N MET A 1 -6.96 12.22 2.73
CA MET A 1 -5.54 12.68 2.73
C MET A 1 -5.13 13.26 1.37
N VAL A 2 -5.70 12.80 0.28
CA VAL A 2 -5.42 13.34 -1.07
C VAL A 2 -5.82 14.83 -1.16
N GLY A 3 -4.97 15.65 -1.77
CA GLY A 3 -5.19 17.09 -1.96
C GLY A 3 -4.85 18.00 -0.77
N ARG A 4 -4.34 17.44 0.34
CA ARG A 4 -3.79 18.24 1.45
C ARG A 4 -2.29 18.43 1.24
N VAL A 5 -1.85 19.70 1.30
CA VAL A 5 -0.42 20.04 1.26
C VAL A 5 0.14 19.98 2.69
N TYR A 6 1.29 19.31 2.82
CA TYR A 6 2.08 19.20 4.04
C TYR A 6 3.37 19.99 3.89
N HIS A 7 3.87 20.50 5.00
CA HIS A 7 5.12 21.26 5.09
C HIS A 7 6.06 20.54 6.04
N GLY A 8 7.21 20.11 5.56
CA GLY A 8 8.15 19.32 6.33
C GLY A 8 9.56 19.39 5.79
N GLU A 9 10.37 18.44 6.20
CA GLU A 9 11.76 18.29 5.79
C GLU A 9 11.92 16.96 5.03
N ALA A 10 12.83 16.94 4.06
CA ALA A 10 13.30 15.71 3.45
C ALA A 10 14.72 15.39 3.93
N THR A 11 14.94 14.13 4.24
CA THR A 11 16.23 13.50 4.51
C THR A 11 16.44 12.32 3.58
N THR A 12 17.51 11.56 3.73
CA THR A 12 17.76 10.35 2.92
C THR A 12 18.26 9.21 3.78
N TRP A 13 17.83 7.99 3.41
CA TRP A 13 18.35 6.75 4.01
C TRP A 13 18.70 5.73 2.92
N ASN A 14 19.39 4.67 3.31
CA ASN A 14 19.70 3.57 2.38
C ASN A 14 18.46 2.68 2.20
N ALA A 15 17.53 3.11 1.37
CA ALA A 15 16.23 2.50 1.17
C ALA A 15 16.31 1.09 0.58
N SER A 16 15.45 0.19 1.07
CA SER A 16 15.14 -1.08 0.43
C SER A 16 13.64 -1.20 0.22
N TRP A 17 13.22 -1.42 -1.02
CA TRP A 17 11.82 -1.57 -1.40
C TRP A 17 11.13 -2.71 -0.67
N ALA A 18 11.78 -3.86 -0.60
CA ALA A 18 11.19 -5.10 -0.09
C ALA A 18 11.14 -5.19 1.43
N THR A 19 12.02 -4.46 2.16
CA THR A 19 12.20 -4.59 3.62
C THR A 19 11.59 -3.47 4.43
N GLY A 20 11.07 -2.42 3.80
CA GLY A 20 10.30 -1.38 4.48
C GLY A 20 9.02 -1.91 5.12
N ASN A 21 8.46 -1.18 6.07
CA ASN A 21 7.26 -1.61 6.83
C ASN A 21 6.01 -1.84 5.96
N CYS A 22 6.01 -1.40 4.70
CA CYS A 22 4.97 -1.80 3.75
C CYS A 22 5.16 -3.22 3.20
N LEU A 23 6.32 -3.84 3.37
CA LEU A 23 6.66 -5.21 2.98
C LEU A 23 6.24 -5.57 1.53
N PHE A 24 6.64 -4.76 0.56
CA PHE A 24 6.39 -5.01 -0.85
C PHE A 24 7.34 -6.05 -1.45
N GLN A 25 7.42 -7.23 -0.83
CA GLN A 25 8.34 -8.30 -1.25
C GLN A 25 7.97 -8.89 -2.61
N GLU A 26 6.68 -9.14 -2.81
CA GLU A 26 6.16 -9.77 -4.04
C GLU A 26 5.62 -8.75 -5.06
N TRP A 27 5.71 -7.46 -4.76
CA TRP A 27 5.37 -6.39 -5.69
C TRP A 27 6.62 -5.60 -6.08
N PRO A 28 7.05 -5.69 -7.35
CA PRO A 28 8.24 -4.98 -7.79
C PRO A 28 8.05 -3.46 -7.69
N GLN A 29 9.13 -2.77 -7.36
CA GLN A 29 9.13 -1.30 -7.29
C GLN A 29 8.67 -0.71 -8.63
N PRO A 30 7.65 0.16 -8.64
CA PRO A 30 7.18 0.81 -9.86
C PRO A 30 8.29 1.68 -10.47
N LYS A 31 8.46 1.54 -11.80
CA LYS A 31 9.50 2.26 -12.53
C LYS A 31 9.32 3.78 -12.39
N GLY A 32 10.39 4.47 -12.05
CA GLY A 32 10.41 5.94 -11.93
C GLY A 32 9.86 6.48 -10.62
N LEU A 33 9.42 5.62 -9.69
CA LEU A 33 8.97 6.02 -8.35
C LEU A 33 10.00 5.56 -7.31
N GLY A 34 10.73 6.50 -6.72
CA GLY A 34 11.65 6.22 -5.61
C GLY A 34 10.90 5.95 -4.31
N PRO A 35 11.44 5.06 -3.43
CA PRO A 35 10.84 4.74 -2.15
C PRO A 35 10.88 5.93 -1.18
N ILE A 36 9.83 6.05 -0.37
CA ILE A 36 9.67 7.08 0.66
C ILE A 36 9.34 6.39 1.98
N ALA A 37 10.05 6.76 3.05
CA ALA A 37 9.61 6.52 4.41
C ALA A 37 8.90 7.78 4.95
N ILE A 38 7.63 7.63 5.38
CA ILE A 38 6.80 8.72 5.87
C ILE A 38 6.86 8.82 7.39
N SER A 39 6.82 10.03 7.94
CA SER A 39 6.82 10.27 9.39
C SER A 39 5.68 9.56 10.12
N SER A 40 5.94 9.14 11.36
CA SER A 40 5.03 8.31 12.17
C SER A 40 3.65 8.94 12.42
N ASN A 41 3.56 10.26 12.51
CA ASN A 41 2.28 10.95 12.71
C ASN A 41 1.30 10.79 11.54
N LEU A 42 1.78 10.38 10.36
CA LEU A 42 0.99 10.18 9.15
C LEU A 42 0.92 8.71 8.72
N TRP A 43 1.56 7.79 9.45
CA TRP A 43 1.63 6.37 9.11
C TRP A 43 0.24 5.69 9.11
N ASP A 44 -0.65 6.10 10.03
CA ASP A 44 -2.04 5.64 10.13
C ASP A 44 -2.21 4.12 9.91
N SER A 45 -1.50 3.32 10.72
CA SER A 45 -1.53 1.85 10.62
C SER A 45 -1.29 1.33 9.20
N ALA A 46 -0.26 1.84 8.55
CA ALA A 46 0.11 1.51 7.17
C ALA A 46 -0.93 1.92 6.09
N ALA A 47 -1.90 2.78 6.41
CA ALA A 47 -2.91 3.22 5.45
C ALA A 47 -2.30 3.95 4.23
N VAL A 48 -1.14 4.56 4.41
CA VAL A 48 -0.41 5.30 3.37
C VAL A 48 0.51 4.42 2.51
N CYS A 49 0.66 3.14 2.81
CA CYS A 49 1.51 2.24 2.01
C CYS A 49 1.06 2.21 0.55
N GLY A 50 2.01 2.40 -0.38
CA GLY A 50 1.74 2.47 -1.81
C GLY A 50 1.14 3.79 -2.29
N ALA A 51 0.96 4.79 -1.41
CA ALA A 51 0.55 6.13 -1.81
C ALA A 51 1.67 6.83 -2.59
N CYS A 52 1.33 7.47 -3.70
CA CYS A 52 2.26 8.32 -4.41
C CYS A 52 2.26 9.73 -3.82
N ILE A 53 3.45 10.29 -3.69
CA ILE A 53 3.69 11.61 -3.13
C ILE A 53 4.36 12.50 -4.17
N SER A 54 3.78 13.68 -4.41
CA SER A 54 4.40 14.79 -5.12
C SER A 54 5.17 15.64 -4.13
N ILE A 55 6.47 15.80 -4.34
CA ILE A 55 7.39 16.52 -3.45
C ILE A 55 7.90 17.75 -4.18
N THR A 56 7.63 18.94 -3.65
CA THR A 56 8.14 20.21 -4.18
C THR A 56 9.20 20.76 -3.22
N GLY A 57 10.41 20.88 -3.71
CA GLY A 57 11.56 21.43 -3.01
C GLY A 57 12.22 22.56 -3.77
N PRO A 58 13.41 23.02 -3.32
CA PRO A 58 14.13 24.12 -3.96
C PRO A 58 14.50 23.86 -5.43
N PHE A 59 14.57 22.60 -5.84
CA PHE A 59 15.03 22.17 -7.17
C PHE A 59 13.90 21.54 -8.02
N GLY A 60 12.65 21.89 -7.73
CA GLY A 60 11.49 21.46 -8.51
C GLY A 60 10.60 20.44 -7.83
N THR A 61 9.74 19.82 -8.63
CA THR A 61 8.75 18.83 -8.16
C THR A 61 9.12 17.44 -8.66
N HIS A 62 9.14 16.48 -7.74
CA HIS A 62 9.48 15.08 -8.00
C HIS A 62 8.42 14.16 -7.41
N LYS A 63 8.35 12.92 -7.87
CA LYS A 63 7.34 11.96 -7.43
C LYS A 63 7.99 10.70 -6.88
N GLY A 64 7.49 10.24 -5.74
CA GLY A 64 7.90 8.98 -5.12
C GLY A 64 6.70 8.21 -4.58
N ILE A 65 6.97 7.08 -3.92
CA ILE A 65 5.95 6.17 -3.42
C ILE A 65 6.29 5.69 -2.00
N VAL A 66 5.30 5.69 -1.12
CA VAL A 66 5.48 5.26 0.28
C VAL A 66 5.70 3.76 0.35
N SER A 67 6.84 3.35 0.90
CA SER A 67 7.24 1.96 1.14
C SER A 67 7.61 1.66 2.58
N ASP A 68 7.78 2.70 3.42
CA ASP A 68 8.26 2.54 4.78
C ASP A 68 7.72 3.62 5.73
N GLN A 69 7.93 3.40 7.02
CA GLN A 69 7.70 4.35 8.11
C GLN A 69 9.03 4.90 8.62
N CYS A 70 9.16 6.21 8.70
CA CYS A 70 10.27 6.86 9.38
C CYS A 70 9.89 7.17 10.83
N ALA A 71 10.34 6.32 11.76
CA ALA A 71 10.04 6.49 13.19
C ALA A 71 10.74 7.70 13.83
N SER A 72 11.88 8.11 13.30
CA SER A 72 12.70 9.22 13.80
C SER A 72 12.47 10.55 13.09
N CYS A 73 11.70 10.57 12.01
CA CYS A 73 11.42 11.80 11.28
C CYS A 73 10.57 12.77 12.11
N LYS A 74 10.84 14.07 11.95
CA LYS A 74 9.95 15.12 12.45
C LYS A 74 8.55 14.95 11.84
N ALA A 75 7.54 15.50 12.51
CA ALA A 75 6.18 15.50 11.98
C ALA A 75 6.14 16.07 10.55
N ASP A 76 5.30 15.46 9.70
CA ASP A 76 5.07 15.83 8.31
C ASP A 76 6.33 15.75 7.40
N SER A 77 7.41 15.11 7.86
CA SER A 77 8.66 14.95 7.12
C SER A 77 8.75 13.62 6.40
N LEU A 78 9.62 13.56 5.40
CA LEU A 78 9.86 12.40 4.56
C LEU A 78 11.34 12.02 4.59
N ASP A 79 11.62 10.71 4.56
CA ASP A 79 12.94 10.18 4.31
C ASP A 79 12.94 9.52 2.93
N LEU A 80 13.87 9.91 2.06
CA LEU A 80 13.84 9.60 0.63
C LEU A 80 14.91 8.58 0.27
N GLY A 81 14.56 7.59 -0.53
CA GLY A 81 15.54 6.66 -1.10
C GLY A 81 16.58 7.40 -1.96
N PRO A 82 17.79 6.83 -2.13
CA PRO A 82 18.93 7.56 -2.67
C PRO A 82 18.71 8.20 -4.04
N GLU A 83 18.04 7.50 -4.95
CA GLU A 83 17.78 8.04 -6.29
C GLU A 83 16.76 9.19 -6.28
N LEU A 84 15.72 9.10 -5.44
CA LEU A 84 14.74 10.17 -5.28
C LEU A 84 15.38 11.39 -4.57
N TRP A 85 16.20 11.14 -3.54
CA TRP A 85 16.98 12.19 -2.87
C TRP A 85 17.86 12.95 -3.85
N LYS A 86 18.59 12.23 -4.71
CA LYS A 86 19.44 12.85 -5.74
C LYS A 86 18.65 13.77 -6.67
N GLN A 87 17.42 13.41 -7.01
CA GLN A 87 16.53 14.27 -7.81
C GLN A 87 16.09 15.50 -7.02
N VAL A 88 15.54 15.30 -5.80
CA VAL A 88 15.02 16.39 -4.96
C VAL A 88 16.10 17.35 -4.50
N SER A 89 17.34 16.88 -4.29
CA SER A 89 18.48 17.69 -3.88
C SER A 89 19.33 18.24 -5.05
N ASN A 90 18.97 17.92 -6.29
CA ASN A 90 19.76 18.22 -7.49
C ASN A 90 21.23 17.70 -7.38
N GLY A 91 21.38 16.51 -6.81
CA GLY A 91 22.70 15.89 -6.59
C GLY A 91 23.53 16.49 -5.46
N GLN A 92 23.01 17.47 -4.75
CA GLN A 92 23.65 18.04 -3.56
C GLN A 92 23.43 17.16 -2.33
N ASN A 93 24.21 17.35 -1.29
CA ASN A 93 24.06 16.61 -0.02
C ASN A 93 23.97 17.58 1.17
N PRO A 94 22.89 18.38 1.28
CA PRO A 94 22.71 19.32 2.38
C PRO A 94 22.33 18.64 3.72
N GLY A 95 22.11 17.32 3.73
CA GLY A 95 21.62 16.56 4.88
C GLY A 95 20.11 16.69 5.10
N VAL A 96 19.56 17.90 5.02
CA VAL A 96 18.13 18.21 5.20
C VAL A 96 17.70 19.26 4.19
N LEU A 97 16.51 19.09 3.61
CA LEU A 97 15.88 20.04 2.70
C LEU A 97 14.47 20.40 3.16
N PRO A 98 14.07 21.68 3.18
CA PRO A 98 12.67 22.04 3.35
C PRO A 98 11.86 21.64 2.11
N ILE A 99 10.72 21.02 2.31
CA ILE A 99 9.83 20.56 1.25
C ILE A 99 8.37 20.88 1.55
N ASN A 100 7.57 20.99 0.48
CA ASN A 100 6.12 20.85 0.50
C ASN A 100 5.76 19.57 -0.23
N TRP A 101 4.73 18.85 0.23
CA TRP A 101 4.34 17.63 -0.44
C TRP A 101 2.85 17.32 -0.24
N GLU A 102 2.32 16.50 -1.12
CA GLU A 102 0.94 16.04 -1.08
C GLU A 102 0.80 14.62 -1.63
N ILE A 103 -0.24 13.91 -1.20
CA ILE A 103 -0.62 12.62 -1.79
C ILE A 103 -1.34 12.87 -3.10
N VAL A 104 -0.86 12.24 -4.17
CA VAL A 104 -1.38 12.38 -5.53
C VAL A 104 -1.69 11.01 -6.14
N PRO A 105 -2.51 10.94 -7.19
CA PRO A 105 -2.68 9.72 -7.97
C PRO A 105 -1.35 9.22 -8.53
N CYS A 106 -1.17 7.87 -8.51
CA CYS A 106 0.07 7.25 -8.97
C CYS A 106 0.23 7.28 -10.50
N ASN A 107 -0.87 7.31 -11.26
CA ASN A 107 -0.97 7.16 -12.71
C ASN A 107 -0.59 5.73 -13.17
N PHE A 108 -1.00 4.73 -12.39
CA PHE A 108 -0.84 3.35 -12.78
C PHE A 108 -1.84 2.96 -13.89
N SER A 109 -1.33 2.35 -14.95
CA SER A 109 -2.16 1.80 -16.05
C SER A 109 -2.59 0.35 -15.80
N THR A 110 -2.05 -0.29 -14.75
CA THR A 110 -2.31 -1.69 -14.42
C THR A 110 -3.40 -1.84 -13.35
N PRO A 111 -4.11 -2.97 -13.30
CA PRO A 111 -5.03 -3.27 -12.21
C PRO A 111 -4.33 -3.31 -10.84
N ILE A 112 -5.12 -3.14 -9.78
CA ILE A 112 -4.68 -3.45 -8.40
C ILE A 112 -4.37 -4.94 -8.31
N LYS A 113 -3.42 -5.29 -7.45
CA LYS A 113 -3.02 -6.66 -7.16
C LYS A 113 -3.39 -7.03 -5.73
N PHE A 114 -4.04 -8.18 -5.57
CA PHE A 114 -4.11 -8.89 -4.29
C PHE A 114 -2.95 -9.87 -4.22
N ILE A 115 -2.13 -9.77 -3.20
CA ILE A 115 -0.93 -10.59 -3.02
C ILE A 115 -1.05 -11.32 -1.69
N ASN A 116 -1.09 -12.63 -1.74
CA ASN A 116 -1.11 -13.45 -0.54
C ASN A 116 0.26 -13.39 0.16
N LYS A 117 0.25 -13.23 1.48
CA LYS A 117 1.49 -13.30 2.26
C LYS A 117 2.07 -14.71 2.22
N ASP A 118 3.38 -14.82 2.37
CA ASP A 118 4.01 -16.12 2.60
C ASP A 118 3.44 -16.79 3.87
N GLY A 119 3.28 -18.13 3.83
CA GLY A 119 2.75 -18.92 4.93
C GLY A 119 1.22 -18.94 5.05
N VAL A 120 0.45 -18.32 4.14
CA VAL A 120 -1.02 -18.45 4.13
C VAL A 120 -1.46 -19.90 3.91
N SER A 121 -2.61 -20.25 4.47
CA SER A 121 -3.27 -21.55 4.33
C SER A 121 -4.79 -21.37 4.40
N LYS A 122 -5.54 -22.47 4.29
CA LYS A 122 -7.00 -22.44 4.53
C LYS A 122 -7.40 -21.99 5.94
N ASP A 123 -6.47 -22.12 6.89
CA ASP A 123 -6.68 -21.84 8.32
C ASP A 123 -6.11 -20.49 8.76
N TRP A 124 -5.30 -19.84 7.92
CA TRP A 124 -4.75 -18.51 8.17
C TRP A 124 -4.55 -17.75 6.86
N ASN A 125 -5.13 -16.57 6.74
CA ASN A 125 -5.05 -15.75 5.54
C ASN A 125 -4.56 -14.35 5.85
N SER A 126 -3.76 -13.82 4.93
CA SER A 126 -3.22 -12.46 4.99
C SER A 126 -3.00 -11.97 3.56
N VAL A 127 -3.61 -10.85 3.20
CA VAL A 127 -3.62 -10.33 1.82
C VAL A 127 -3.10 -8.91 1.81
N GLN A 128 -2.14 -8.63 0.95
CA GLN A 128 -1.66 -7.29 0.65
C GLN A 128 -2.40 -6.73 -0.57
N VAL A 129 -2.68 -5.42 -0.55
CA VAL A 129 -3.21 -4.69 -1.71
C VAL A 129 -2.10 -3.79 -2.24
N ALA A 130 -1.72 -3.97 -3.51
CA ALA A 130 -0.62 -3.23 -4.14
C ALA A 130 -1.05 -2.65 -5.50
N GLY A 131 -0.36 -1.60 -5.95
CA GLY A 131 -0.61 -0.98 -7.26
C GLY A 131 -1.90 -0.17 -7.35
N ALA A 132 -2.44 0.30 -6.23
CA ALA A 132 -3.61 1.17 -6.24
C ALA A 132 -3.26 2.60 -6.65
N GLU A 133 -4.13 3.22 -7.44
CA GLU A 133 -4.00 4.60 -7.94
C GLU A 133 -4.04 5.64 -6.82
N VAL A 134 -4.83 5.39 -5.79
CA VAL A 134 -4.94 6.18 -4.56
C VAL A 134 -4.94 5.25 -3.35
N PRO A 135 -4.69 5.75 -2.12
CA PRO A 135 -4.70 4.92 -0.91
C PRO A 135 -5.96 4.07 -0.75
N ILE A 136 -5.79 2.90 -0.12
CA ILE A 136 -6.88 1.97 0.13
C ILE A 136 -7.50 2.23 1.50
N ARG A 137 -8.81 2.49 1.51
CA ARG A 137 -9.59 2.71 2.73
C ARG A 137 -9.95 1.42 3.47
N SER A 138 -10.33 0.38 2.72
CA SER A 138 -10.69 -0.91 3.31
C SER A 138 -10.59 -2.07 2.32
N LEU A 139 -10.38 -3.26 2.87
CA LEU A 139 -10.54 -4.53 2.18
C LEU A 139 -11.56 -5.37 2.94
N GLU A 140 -12.51 -5.94 2.21
CA GLU A 140 -13.54 -6.82 2.73
C GLU A 140 -13.54 -8.14 1.97
N VAL A 141 -13.92 -9.20 2.64
CA VAL A 141 -13.94 -10.56 2.11
C VAL A 141 -15.32 -11.18 2.26
N MET A 142 -15.73 -11.95 1.27
CA MET A 142 -16.90 -12.82 1.33
C MET A 142 -16.45 -14.24 0.97
N PRO A 143 -16.23 -15.12 1.97
CA PRO A 143 -15.77 -16.49 1.75
C PRO A 143 -16.74 -17.31 0.91
N ILE A 144 -16.21 -18.19 0.05
CA ILE A 144 -17.00 -19.12 -0.77
C ILE A 144 -16.84 -20.52 -0.16
N THR A 145 -17.96 -21.10 0.30
CA THR A 145 -17.97 -22.41 0.96
C THR A 145 -18.06 -23.56 -0.02
N ASN A 146 -18.84 -23.42 -1.07
CA ASN A 146 -19.06 -24.44 -2.09
C ASN A 146 -18.77 -23.87 -3.48
N PRO A 147 -17.56 -24.09 -4.06
CA PRO A 147 -17.26 -23.68 -5.41
C PRO A 147 -18.24 -24.32 -6.40
N GLY A 148 -19.02 -23.51 -7.12
CA GLY A 148 -20.00 -23.99 -8.10
C GLY A 148 -21.45 -24.07 -7.60
N SER A 149 -21.74 -23.83 -6.31
CA SER A 149 -23.10 -23.60 -5.83
C SER A 149 -23.36 -22.09 -5.78
N GLU A 150 -24.60 -21.70 -6.12
CA GLU A 150 -25.08 -20.32 -5.90
C GLU A 150 -25.36 -20.03 -4.42
N ASP A 151 -25.27 -21.05 -3.57
CA ASP A 151 -25.43 -20.95 -2.13
C ASP A 151 -24.17 -20.33 -1.50
N ILE A 152 -24.17 -19.02 -1.40
CA ILE A 152 -23.22 -18.24 -0.62
C ILE A 152 -23.68 -18.36 0.83
N GLU A 153 -23.12 -19.28 1.61
CA GLU A 153 -23.45 -19.45 3.04
C GLU A 153 -23.19 -18.18 3.86
N SER A 154 -22.26 -17.33 3.44
CA SER A 154 -22.05 -16.00 4.01
C SER A 154 -22.51 -14.95 3.02
N LYS A 155 -23.71 -14.43 3.17
CA LYS A 155 -24.23 -13.30 2.38
C LYS A 155 -23.69 -11.94 2.85
N SER A 156 -22.72 -11.92 3.78
CA SER A 156 -22.19 -10.69 4.36
C SER A 156 -20.71 -10.50 4.06
N TRP A 157 -20.34 -9.27 3.78
CA TRP A 157 -18.96 -8.87 3.69
C TRP A 157 -18.33 -8.76 5.08
N ILE A 158 -17.18 -9.38 5.27
CA ILE A 158 -16.38 -9.34 6.50
C ILE A 158 -15.25 -8.34 6.26
N ARG A 159 -15.16 -7.31 7.08
CA ARG A 159 -14.06 -6.34 7.02
C ARG A 159 -12.77 -6.97 7.52
N LEU A 160 -11.68 -6.78 6.80
CA LEU A 160 -10.35 -7.17 7.23
C LEU A 160 -9.64 -6.02 7.92
N THR A 161 -8.84 -6.34 8.93
CA THR A 161 -8.03 -5.38 9.68
C THR A 161 -6.66 -5.24 9.03
N LYS A 162 -6.27 -4.02 8.72
CA LYS A 162 -4.94 -3.72 8.21
C LYS A 162 -3.91 -3.79 9.33
N GLN A 163 -2.81 -4.50 9.09
CA GLN A 163 -1.73 -4.65 10.06
C GLN A 163 -0.77 -3.47 9.95
N SER A 164 -0.49 -2.82 11.07
CA SER A 164 0.26 -1.56 11.12
C SER A 164 1.75 -1.68 10.72
N ASN A 165 2.29 -2.89 10.70
CA ASN A 165 3.72 -3.15 10.44
C ASN A 165 3.98 -4.02 9.21
N SER A 166 2.99 -4.24 8.37
CA SER A 166 3.15 -5.14 7.22
C SER A 166 2.24 -4.83 6.04
N ASN A 167 1.44 -3.78 6.08
CA ASN A 167 0.49 -3.43 5.01
C ASN A 167 -0.39 -4.61 4.54
N ASN A 168 -0.57 -5.64 5.36
CA ASN A 168 -1.41 -6.79 5.06
C ASN A 168 -2.75 -6.65 5.76
N PHE A 169 -3.79 -7.16 5.12
CA PHE A 169 -5.13 -7.26 5.68
C PHE A 169 -5.39 -8.68 6.18
N GLN A 170 -5.91 -8.80 7.39
CA GLN A 170 -6.19 -10.06 8.05
C GLN A 170 -7.57 -10.05 8.72
N PRO A 171 -8.22 -11.22 8.91
CA PRO A 171 -9.39 -11.31 9.76
C PRO A 171 -9.05 -10.91 11.19
N GLU A 172 -9.90 -10.10 11.82
CA GLU A 172 -9.72 -9.71 13.23
C GLU A 172 -9.67 -10.92 14.17
N SER A 173 -10.45 -11.95 13.87
CA SER A 173 -10.48 -13.21 14.64
C SER A 173 -9.20 -14.05 14.53
N GLY A 174 -8.29 -13.73 13.60
CA GLY A 174 -7.15 -14.57 13.25
C GLY A 174 -7.51 -15.93 12.62
N LYS A 175 -8.81 -16.21 12.40
CA LYS A 175 -9.28 -17.46 11.78
C LYS A 175 -9.18 -17.39 10.26
N GLY A 176 -8.94 -18.54 9.63
CA GLY A 176 -8.90 -18.65 8.17
C GLY A 176 -10.23 -18.32 7.50
N LEU A 177 -10.13 -17.81 6.29
CA LEU A 177 -11.23 -17.39 5.43
C LEU A 177 -11.54 -18.43 4.34
N ARG A 178 -11.03 -19.67 4.52
CA ARG A 178 -11.09 -20.75 3.55
C ARG A 178 -10.20 -20.53 2.32
N LYS A 179 -10.42 -21.34 1.28
CA LYS A 179 -9.59 -21.38 0.07
C LYS A 179 -9.93 -20.28 -0.92
N LEU A 180 -11.21 -20.05 -1.16
CA LEU A 180 -11.74 -19.11 -2.15
C LEU A 180 -12.62 -18.06 -1.49
N ALA A 181 -12.51 -16.81 -1.99
CA ALA A 181 -13.37 -15.73 -1.56
C ALA A 181 -13.58 -14.70 -2.68
N ASN A 182 -14.65 -13.92 -2.56
CA ASN A 182 -14.74 -12.65 -3.27
C ASN A 182 -14.10 -11.56 -2.40
N LEU A 183 -13.32 -10.69 -2.98
CA LEU A 183 -12.70 -9.55 -2.32
C LEU A 183 -13.31 -8.24 -2.84
N ARG A 184 -13.57 -7.32 -1.92
CA ARG A 184 -14.00 -5.95 -2.22
C ARG A 184 -13.02 -4.95 -1.63
N VAL A 185 -12.31 -4.24 -2.50
CA VAL A 185 -11.48 -3.11 -2.12
C VAL A 185 -12.28 -1.82 -2.23
N THR A 186 -12.16 -0.94 -1.22
CA THR A 186 -12.69 0.42 -1.25
C THR A 186 -11.52 1.40 -1.24
N CYS A 187 -11.45 2.22 -2.27
CA CYS A 187 -10.43 3.25 -2.46
C CYS A 187 -10.75 4.51 -1.65
N ASP A 188 -9.76 5.36 -1.39
CA ASP A 188 -9.95 6.61 -0.65
C ASP A 188 -10.91 7.59 -1.34
N ASN A 189 -11.00 7.54 -2.68
CA ASN A 189 -11.97 8.28 -3.48
C ASN A 189 -13.40 7.71 -3.44
N GLY A 190 -13.63 6.62 -2.69
CA GLY A 190 -14.92 5.95 -2.53
C GLY A 190 -15.24 4.90 -3.61
N LYS A 191 -14.42 4.75 -4.65
CA LYS A 191 -14.62 3.71 -5.66
C LYS A 191 -14.46 2.33 -5.03
N GLN A 192 -15.33 1.41 -5.43
CA GLN A 192 -15.28 0.01 -5.01
C GLN A 192 -14.98 -0.89 -6.20
N ILE A 193 -14.13 -1.90 -5.98
CA ILE A 193 -13.77 -2.91 -6.95
C ILE A 193 -13.97 -4.28 -6.32
N ILE A 194 -14.77 -5.12 -6.97
CA ILE A 194 -15.04 -6.49 -6.52
C ILE A 194 -14.35 -7.46 -7.47
N THR A 195 -13.53 -8.34 -6.92
CA THR A 195 -12.87 -9.43 -7.63
C THR A 195 -13.39 -10.74 -7.09
N LYS A 196 -13.91 -11.58 -7.98
CA LYS A 196 -14.51 -12.87 -7.61
C LYS A 196 -13.47 -14.00 -7.65
N ASN A 197 -13.73 -15.05 -6.85
CA ASN A 197 -12.97 -16.30 -6.86
C ASN A 197 -11.45 -16.13 -6.64
N VAL A 198 -11.08 -15.26 -5.70
CA VAL A 198 -9.67 -15.06 -5.32
C VAL A 198 -9.22 -16.22 -4.45
N GLU A 199 -8.12 -16.88 -4.82
CA GLU A 199 -7.49 -17.94 -4.01
C GLU A 199 -6.71 -17.33 -2.85
N LEU A 200 -7.03 -17.72 -1.62
CA LEU A 200 -6.46 -17.15 -0.39
C LEU A 200 -5.49 -18.09 0.34
N ASP A 201 -5.41 -19.35 -0.05
CA ASP A 201 -4.63 -20.40 0.62
C ASP A 201 -3.31 -20.74 -0.07
N ARG A 202 -2.95 -20.02 -1.14
CA ARG A 202 -1.68 -20.19 -1.86
C ARG A 202 -0.69 -19.11 -1.47
N PRO A 203 0.42 -19.44 -0.79
CA PRO A 203 1.48 -18.48 -0.46
C PRO A 203 2.00 -17.74 -1.70
N THR A 204 2.25 -16.44 -1.56
CA THR A 204 2.79 -15.53 -2.60
C THR A 204 1.97 -15.43 -3.89
N ASN A 205 0.80 -16.08 -3.96
CA ASN A 205 -0.06 -15.98 -5.13
C ASN A 205 -0.54 -14.54 -5.34
N THR A 206 -0.52 -14.10 -6.59
CA THR A 206 -0.98 -12.76 -6.99
C THR A 206 -2.21 -12.87 -7.88
N THR A 207 -3.24 -12.09 -7.56
CA THR A 207 -4.47 -11.98 -8.35
C THR A 207 -4.70 -10.54 -8.78
N ASP A 208 -4.82 -10.29 -10.07
CA ASP A 208 -5.19 -8.98 -10.60
C ASP A 208 -6.69 -8.72 -10.38
N THR A 209 -7.02 -7.49 -9.98
CA THR A 209 -8.40 -7.04 -9.92
C THR A 209 -8.95 -6.73 -11.32
N VAL A 210 -10.25 -6.44 -11.42
CA VAL A 210 -10.89 -6.06 -12.69
C VAL A 210 -10.61 -4.59 -13.10
N GLY A 211 -9.80 -3.87 -12.34
CA GLY A 211 -9.47 -2.47 -12.61
C GLY A 211 -8.66 -1.80 -11.51
N ASN A 212 -8.63 -0.47 -11.52
CA ASN A 212 -7.92 0.33 -10.52
C ASN A 212 -8.81 1.43 -9.93
N CYS A 213 -8.38 2.05 -8.83
CA CYS A 213 -9.02 3.19 -8.23
C CYS A 213 -9.08 4.38 -9.20
#